data_c8ef2e7353fc2624a922d6fa4d70d169
#
_entry.id   c8ef2e7353fc2624a922d6fa4d70d169
#
_cell.length_a   1.000
_cell.length_b   1.000
_cell.length_c   1.000
_cell.angle_alpha   90.00
_cell.angle_beta   90.00
_cell.angle_gamma   90.00
#
_symmetry.space_group_name_H-M   'P 1'
#
loop_
_entity.id
_entity.type
_entity.pdbx_description
1 polymer ?
#
loop_
_entity_poly.entity_id
_entity_poly.type
_entity_poly.pdbx_seq_one_letter_code
_entity_poly.pdbx_strand_id
1 'polypeptide(L)'
;ASSFPAISVSIYNTQKAEYYSFLEYAPDRLTSQNEPFSISLGSNIFERRVLDEKLEYEIILNQMLDSSYQLTGRIKFVLDTTKVQESADFSSLLKEPVQTKFSHAWNLIQPRAGVMGNLVLDGRSDIYNIAFNGLDYHDHNVGFEPLKDSFVDWYWGRVHFTDYTLVYYVMNTKDGVK
;
A
#
# COMPACT_ATOMS: atom_id res chain seq x y z
N ALA A 1 5.16 6.34 23.06
CA ALA A 1 6.01 5.47 22.25
C ALA A 1 6.43 6.26 21.03
N SER A 2 7.70 6.32 20.72
CA SER A 2 8.16 6.90 19.45
C SER A 2 7.83 5.91 18.33
N SER A 3 7.06 6.35 17.33
CA SER A 3 6.86 5.58 16.11
C SER A 3 7.94 5.96 15.11
N PHE A 4 8.61 4.96 14.57
CA PHE A 4 9.55 5.16 13.48
C PHE A 4 8.84 4.85 12.14
N PRO A 5 9.06 5.66 11.09
CA PRO A 5 8.58 5.32 9.77
C PRO A 5 9.24 4.02 9.28
N ALA A 6 8.46 3.16 8.66
CA ALA A 6 8.95 1.86 8.22
C ALA A 6 8.41 1.48 6.84
N ILE A 7 9.16 0.64 6.14
CA ILE A 7 8.72 -0.03 4.91
C ILE A 7 8.76 -1.53 5.13
N SER A 8 7.65 -2.19 4.84
CA SER A 8 7.57 -3.64 4.77
C SER A 8 7.37 -4.07 3.32
N VAL A 9 8.18 -5.03 2.88
CA VAL A 9 8.03 -5.66 1.58
C VAL A 9 7.97 -7.16 1.77
N SER A 10 6.98 -7.79 1.15
CA SER A 10 6.85 -9.25 1.11
C SER A 10 6.65 -9.69 -0.32
N ILE A 11 7.46 -10.62 -0.77
CA ILE A 11 7.38 -11.21 -2.10
C ILE A 11 6.98 -12.68 -1.95
N TYR A 12 5.86 -13.03 -2.56
CA TYR A 12 5.30 -14.37 -2.53
C TYR A 12 5.30 -14.96 -3.93
N ASN A 13 5.62 -16.23 -4.03
CA ASN A 13 5.21 -17.02 -5.18
C ASN A 13 3.86 -17.69 -4.90
N THR A 14 3.36 -18.54 -5.80
CA THR A 14 2.06 -19.21 -5.64
C THR A 14 1.98 -20.19 -4.48
N GLN A 15 3.09 -20.51 -3.83
CA GLN A 15 3.17 -21.56 -2.81
C GLN A 15 3.60 -21.06 -1.43
N LYS A 16 4.48 -20.07 -1.38
CA LYS A 16 5.05 -19.57 -0.11
C LYS A 16 5.56 -18.14 -0.24
N ALA A 17 5.84 -17.53 0.91
CA ALA A 17 6.64 -16.31 0.96
C ALA A 17 8.09 -16.64 0.57
N GLU A 18 8.64 -15.89 -0.37
CA GLU A 18 10.02 -16.06 -0.81
C GLU A 18 10.95 -15.09 -0.08
N TYR A 19 10.52 -13.82 0.04
CA TYR A 19 11.32 -12.76 0.65
C TYR A 19 10.46 -11.88 1.52
N TYR A 20 11.02 -11.43 2.62
CA TYR A 20 10.38 -10.51 3.55
C TYR A 20 11.40 -9.50 4.07
N SER A 21 10.98 -8.26 4.21
CA SER A 21 11.76 -7.21 4.85
C SER A 21 10.83 -6.28 5.62
N PHE A 22 11.26 -5.88 6.79
CA PHE A 22 10.68 -4.80 7.58
C PHE A 22 11.81 -3.89 8.05
N LEU A 23 11.87 -2.68 7.49
CA LEU A 23 12.92 -1.72 7.78
C LEU A 23 12.34 -0.47 8.42
N GLU A 24 12.79 -0.18 9.63
CA GLU A 24 12.53 1.07 10.31
C GLU A 24 13.61 2.11 9.97
N TYR A 25 13.20 3.34 9.82
CA TYR A 25 14.08 4.47 9.50
C TYR A 25 14.01 5.52 10.59
N ALA A 26 15.09 6.25 10.78
CA ALA A 26 15.07 7.44 11.61
C ALA A 26 14.08 8.48 11.01
N PRO A 27 13.37 9.25 11.85
CA PRO A 27 12.33 10.18 11.37
C PRO A 27 12.80 11.21 10.35
N ASP A 28 14.05 11.62 10.39
CA ASP A 28 14.68 12.54 9.44
C ASP A 28 14.90 11.95 8.04
N ARG A 29 14.72 10.63 7.89
CA ARG A 29 14.76 9.95 6.59
C ARG A 29 13.42 9.95 5.87
N LEU A 30 12.36 10.41 6.51
CA LEU A 30 11.04 10.59 5.93
C LEU A 30 10.90 12.03 5.43
N THR A 31 10.63 12.18 4.15
CA THR A 31 10.28 13.48 3.57
C THR A 31 9.00 13.35 2.76
N SER A 32 8.22 14.42 2.71
CA SER A 32 6.99 14.46 1.92
C SER A 32 6.83 15.80 1.22
N GLN A 33 6.17 15.75 0.08
CA GLN A 33 5.85 16.91 -0.75
C GLN A 33 4.40 16.75 -1.25
N ASN A 34 3.66 17.86 -1.31
CA ASN A 34 2.25 17.81 -1.70
C ASN A 34 2.02 18.00 -3.21
N GLU A 35 2.84 18.84 -3.88
CA GLU A 35 2.69 19.15 -5.30
C GLU A 35 4.02 19.06 -6.06
N PRO A 36 4.23 18.04 -6.89
CA PRO A 36 3.43 16.79 -6.99
C PRO A 36 3.54 15.98 -5.71
N PHE A 37 2.48 15.21 -5.37
CA PHE A 37 2.50 14.41 -4.16
C PHE A 37 3.59 13.35 -4.23
N SER A 38 4.47 13.36 -3.25
CA SER A 38 5.56 12.39 -3.12
C SER A 38 5.93 12.18 -1.66
N ILE A 39 6.23 10.94 -1.32
CA ILE A 39 6.80 10.55 -0.01
C ILE A 39 8.09 9.79 -0.29
N SER A 40 9.17 10.20 0.36
CA SER A 40 10.44 9.46 0.32
C SER A 40 10.79 8.96 1.70
N LEU A 41 11.21 7.69 1.78
CA LEU A 41 11.69 7.06 2.99
C LEU A 41 12.98 6.30 2.70
N GLY A 42 14.09 6.87 3.16
CA GLY A 42 15.41 6.40 2.76
C GLY A 42 15.62 6.62 1.26
N SER A 43 15.85 5.53 0.54
CA SER A 43 16.00 5.52 -0.92
C SER A 43 14.74 5.04 -1.66
N ASN A 44 13.65 4.83 -0.93
CA ASN A 44 12.38 4.43 -1.51
C ASN A 44 11.49 5.65 -1.72
N ILE A 45 10.72 5.65 -2.79
CA ILE A 45 9.86 6.77 -3.16
C ILE A 45 8.47 6.25 -3.51
N PHE A 46 7.46 6.95 -3.03
CA PHE A 46 6.07 6.76 -3.40
C PHE A 46 5.55 8.07 -4.00
N GLU A 47 5.08 8.04 -5.23
CA GLU A 47 4.56 9.21 -5.94
C GLU A 47 3.12 8.98 -6.39
N ARG A 48 2.35 10.07 -6.42
CA ARG A 48 1.01 10.12 -6.99
C ARG A 48 0.95 11.18 -8.08
N ARG A 49 0.37 10.81 -9.21
CA ARG A 49 0.13 11.74 -10.34
C ARG A 49 -1.32 11.62 -10.79
N VAL A 50 -1.92 12.75 -11.08
CA VAL A 50 -3.23 12.82 -11.74
C VAL A 50 -2.99 13.29 -13.17
N LEU A 51 -3.28 12.44 -14.13
CA LEU A 51 -3.07 12.67 -15.55
C LEU A 51 -4.40 12.50 -16.28
N ASP A 52 -5.04 13.60 -16.64
CA ASP A 52 -6.37 13.61 -17.26
C ASP A 52 -7.37 12.77 -16.43
N GLU A 53 -7.83 11.65 -17.00
CA GLU A 53 -8.78 10.73 -16.38
C GLU A 53 -8.11 9.54 -15.70
N LYS A 54 -6.82 9.64 -15.36
CA LYS A 54 -6.06 8.56 -14.72
C LYS A 54 -5.45 9.02 -13.42
N LEU A 55 -5.59 8.18 -12.42
CA LEU A 55 -4.86 8.28 -11.16
C LEU A 55 -3.74 7.24 -11.19
N GLU A 56 -2.51 7.74 -11.17
CA GLU A 56 -1.33 6.89 -11.17
C GLU A 56 -0.60 6.98 -9.83
N TYR A 57 -0.17 5.82 -9.32
CA TYR A 57 0.81 5.73 -8.26
C TYR A 57 2.04 5.00 -8.77
N GLU A 58 3.21 5.47 -8.36
CA GLU A 58 4.47 4.81 -8.64
C GLU A 58 5.24 4.58 -7.35
N ILE A 59 5.71 3.36 -7.16
CA ILE A 59 6.62 3.01 -6.07
C ILE A 59 7.97 2.69 -6.66
N ILE A 60 8.99 3.41 -6.21
CA ILE A 60 10.38 3.14 -6.52
C ILE A 60 11.01 2.51 -5.29
N LEU A 61 11.47 1.27 -5.43
CA LEU A 61 12.09 0.51 -4.35
C LEU A 61 13.60 0.49 -4.53
N ASN A 62 14.30 0.72 -3.42
CA ASN A 62 15.74 0.55 -3.32
C ASN A 62 16.11 0.26 -1.86
N GLN A 63 16.03 -1.00 -1.48
CA GLN A 63 16.28 -1.42 -0.10
C GLN A 63 16.84 -2.83 0.01
N MET A 64 17.53 -3.10 1.10
CA MET A 64 17.92 -4.47 1.45
C MET A 64 16.71 -5.28 1.89
N LEU A 65 16.58 -6.51 1.40
CA LEU A 65 15.71 -7.53 1.95
C LEU A 65 16.56 -8.46 2.81
N ASP A 66 16.14 -8.68 4.05
CA ASP A 66 16.94 -9.42 5.04
C ASP A 66 18.42 -8.98 5.03
N SER A 67 19.38 -9.81 5.00
CA SER A 67 20.81 -9.43 4.92
C SER A 67 21.44 -9.85 3.59
N SER A 68 20.66 -10.36 2.64
CA SER A 68 21.19 -11.14 1.53
C SER A 68 20.93 -10.52 0.16
N TYR A 69 19.80 -9.81 0.00
CA TYR A 69 19.37 -9.29 -1.29
C TYR A 69 19.13 -7.79 -1.27
N GLN A 70 19.63 -7.10 -2.30
CA GLN A 70 19.21 -5.74 -2.62
C GLN A 70 17.98 -5.82 -3.52
N LEU A 71 16.88 -5.23 -3.10
CA LEU A 71 15.70 -5.05 -3.94
C LEU A 71 15.74 -3.67 -4.59
N THR A 72 15.70 -3.65 -5.90
CA THR A 72 15.53 -2.41 -6.68
C THR A 72 14.41 -2.58 -7.69
N GLY A 73 13.79 -1.48 -8.09
CA GLY A 73 12.82 -1.49 -9.19
C GLY A 73 11.68 -0.52 -9.02
N ARG A 74 10.68 -0.71 -9.89
CA ARG A 74 9.51 0.17 -9.97
C ARG A 74 8.24 -0.63 -10.10
N ILE A 75 7.20 -0.15 -9.42
CA ILE A 75 5.83 -0.67 -9.51
C ILE A 75 4.93 0.51 -9.84
N LYS A 76 4.16 0.40 -10.90
CA LYS A 76 3.22 1.43 -11.33
C LYS A 76 1.79 0.90 -11.26
N PHE A 77 0.92 1.67 -10.64
CA PHE A 77 -0.51 1.41 -10.50
C PHE A 77 -1.28 2.46 -11.27
N VAL A 78 -2.22 2.02 -12.11
CA VAL A 78 -3.02 2.92 -12.94
C VAL A 78 -4.50 2.64 -12.72
N LEU A 79 -5.21 3.62 -12.23
CA LEU A 79 -6.67 3.62 -12.12
C LEU A 79 -7.24 4.54 -13.21
N ASP A 80 -8.10 3.99 -14.05
CA ASP A 80 -8.92 4.74 -14.98
C ASP A 80 -10.15 5.28 -14.21
N THR A 81 -10.14 6.58 -13.94
CA THR A 81 -11.18 7.21 -13.12
C THR A 81 -12.54 7.29 -13.83
N THR A 82 -12.56 7.18 -15.16
CA THR A 82 -13.82 7.17 -15.93
C THR A 82 -14.63 5.90 -15.69
N LYS A 83 -13.96 4.81 -15.29
CA LYS A 83 -14.60 3.51 -15.03
C LYS A 83 -15.06 3.34 -13.60
N VAL A 84 -14.71 4.29 -12.74
CA VAL A 84 -15.19 4.31 -11.36
C VAL A 84 -16.53 5.03 -11.36
N GLN A 85 -17.62 4.28 -11.20
CA GLN A 85 -18.95 4.88 -11.10
C GLN A 85 -18.99 5.92 -9.96
N GLU A 86 -19.73 7.00 -10.20
CA GLU A 86 -19.85 8.22 -9.36
C GLU A 86 -20.28 8.00 -7.89
N SER A 87 -20.52 6.77 -7.47
CA SER A 87 -20.83 6.47 -6.06
C SER A 87 -19.64 6.65 -5.11
N ALA A 88 -18.44 6.73 -5.62
CA ALA A 88 -17.27 7.10 -4.84
C ALA A 88 -16.94 8.57 -5.11
N ASP A 89 -17.45 9.47 -4.29
CA ASP A 89 -16.97 10.84 -4.23
C ASP A 89 -15.49 10.84 -3.88
N PHE A 90 -14.62 10.86 -4.90
CA PHE A 90 -13.18 10.92 -4.75
C PHE A 90 -12.74 12.12 -3.92
N SER A 91 -13.53 13.19 -3.90
CA SER A 91 -13.27 14.34 -3.04
C SER A 91 -13.40 13.97 -1.57
N SER A 92 -14.22 12.97 -1.23
CA SER A 92 -14.33 12.44 0.14
C SER A 92 -13.16 11.56 0.53
N LEU A 93 -12.52 10.90 -0.42
CA LEU A 93 -11.31 10.11 -0.18
C LEU A 93 -10.06 10.97 0.06
N LEU A 94 -10.09 12.21 -0.40
CA LEU A 94 -9.04 13.21 -0.20
C LEU A 94 -9.29 14.12 1.00
N LYS A 95 -10.50 14.09 1.56
CA LYS A 95 -10.79 14.79 2.81
C LYS A 95 -10.11 14.03 3.95
N GLU A 96 -9.57 14.79 4.88
CA GLU A 96 -9.07 14.24 6.13
C GLU A 96 -10.10 13.24 6.69
N PRO A 97 -9.62 12.11 7.24
CA PRO A 97 -10.52 11.12 7.79
C PRO A 97 -11.47 11.83 8.74
N VAL A 98 -12.77 11.71 8.48
CA VAL A 98 -13.79 12.21 9.37
C VAL A 98 -13.37 11.75 10.76
N GLN A 99 -13.21 12.67 11.70
CA GLN A 99 -12.96 12.33 13.11
C GLN A 99 -14.14 11.51 13.60
N THR A 100 -14.12 10.25 13.27
CA THR A 100 -15.05 9.28 13.81
C THR A 100 -14.61 9.01 15.24
N LYS A 101 -15.54 8.65 16.10
CA LYS A 101 -15.27 8.17 17.47
C LYS A 101 -14.41 6.89 17.50
N PHE A 102 -13.90 6.47 16.36
CA PHE A 102 -13.14 5.26 16.18
C PHE A 102 -11.65 5.59 16.18
N SER A 103 -10.89 4.84 16.94
CA SER A 103 -9.43 4.93 17.02
C SER A 103 -8.73 4.57 15.71
N HIS A 104 -9.46 4.00 14.74
CA HIS A 104 -8.96 3.58 13.43
C HIS A 104 -9.91 3.95 12.30
N ALA A 105 -9.36 4.41 11.19
CA ALA A 105 -10.06 4.65 9.95
C ALA A 105 -9.39 3.88 8.80
N TRP A 106 -10.19 3.38 7.87
CA TRP A 106 -9.76 2.69 6.67
C TRP A 106 -10.36 3.36 5.44
N ASN A 107 -9.48 3.74 4.51
CA ASN A 107 -9.84 4.38 3.26
C ASN A 107 -9.43 3.51 2.09
N LEU A 108 -10.41 3.13 1.28
CA LEU A 108 -10.18 2.44 0.03
C LEU A 108 -9.80 3.45 -1.05
N ILE A 109 -8.56 3.41 -1.51
CA ILE A 109 -8.02 4.37 -2.50
C ILE A 109 -8.18 3.83 -3.91
N GLN A 110 -7.74 2.61 -4.17
CA GLN A 110 -7.86 1.94 -5.47
C GLN A 110 -8.36 0.51 -5.26
N PRO A 111 -9.66 0.24 -5.42
CA PRO A 111 -10.21 -1.11 -5.25
C PRO A 111 -9.73 -2.07 -6.33
N ARG A 112 -9.41 -1.54 -7.52
CA ARG A 112 -8.93 -2.29 -8.66
C ARG A 112 -8.15 -1.36 -9.58
N ALA A 113 -6.85 -1.53 -9.63
CA ALA A 113 -5.96 -0.83 -10.53
C ALA A 113 -5.23 -1.81 -11.43
N GLY A 114 -4.87 -1.38 -12.64
CA GLY A 114 -3.87 -2.09 -13.41
C GLY A 114 -2.51 -1.90 -12.76
N VAL A 115 -1.77 -2.96 -12.57
CA VAL A 115 -0.41 -2.91 -12.02
C VAL A 115 0.59 -3.47 -13.02
N MET A 116 1.74 -2.81 -13.12
CA MET A 116 2.92 -3.32 -13.82
C MET A 116 4.17 -3.01 -13.01
N GLY A 117 5.12 -3.90 -13.06
CA GLY A 117 6.37 -3.69 -12.33
C GLY A 117 7.54 -4.48 -12.90
N ASN A 118 8.72 -3.95 -12.62
CA ASN A 118 9.99 -4.59 -12.87
C ASN A 118 10.83 -4.44 -11.60
N LEU A 119 11.16 -5.57 -11.00
CA LEU A 119 11.96 -5.64 -9.80
C LEU A 119 13.21 -6.47 -10.07
N VAL A 120 14.30 -6.11 -9.42
CA VAL A 120 15.54 -6.86 -9.41
C VAL A 120 15.88 -7.21 -7.98
N LEU A 121 16.07 -8.47 -7.73
CA LEU A 121 16.66 -8.99 -6.49
C LEU A 121 18.11 -9.35 -6.79
N ASP A 122 19.02 -8.56 -6.27
CA ASP A 122 20.46 -8.75 -6.45
C ASP A 122 21.06 -9.32 -5.16
N GLY A 123 21.39 -10.60 -5.21
CA GLY A 123 22.08 -11.33 -4.16
C GLY A 123 23.57 -11.44 -4.45
N ARG A 124 24.33 -12.00 -3.50
CA ARG A 124 25.78 -12.14 -3.65
C ARG A 124 26.19 -13.07 -4.80
N SER A 125 25.36 -14.03 -5.14
CA SER A 125 25.61 -15.04 -6.16
C SER A 125 24.54 -15.14 -7.23
N ASP A 126 23.35 -14.58 -6.96
CA ASP A 126 22.17 -14.77 -7.79
C ASP A 126 21.50 -13.43 -8.06
N ILE A 127 21.03 -13.22 -9.30
CA ILE A 127 20.25 -12.06 -9.70
C ILE A 127 18.92 -12.55 -10.27
N TYR A 128 17.81 -12.08 -9.70
CA TYR A 128 16.47 -12.39 -10.17
C TYR A 128 15.82 -11.14 -10.74
N ASN A 129 15.37 -11.24 -11.99
CA ASN A 129 14.58 -10.22 -12.65
C ASN A 129 13.10 -10.64 -12.61
N ILE A 130 12.26 -9.83 -12.00
CA ILE A 130 10.84 -10.10 -11.82
C ILE A 130 10.06 -9.01 -12.60
N ALA A 131 9.47 -9.39 -13.73
CA ALA A 131 8.56 -8.54 -14.47
C ALA A 131 7.14 -9.08 -14.31
N PHE A 132 6.18 -8.20 -14.01
CA PHE A 132 4.80 -8.59 -13.81
C PHE A 132 3.83 -7.52 -14.28
N ASN A 133 2.63 -7.97 -14.60
CA ASN A 133 1.44 -7.14 -14.78
C ASN A 133 0.23 -7.87 -14.19
N GLY A 134 -0.79 -7.12 -13.83
CA GLY A 134 -1.98 -7.72 -13.22
C GLY A 134 -2.94 -6.69 -12.66
N LEU A 135 -3.69 -7.12 -11.66
CA LEU A 135 -4.63 -6.28 -10.92
C LEU A 135 -4.12 -6.08 -9.50
N ASP A 136 -4.29 -4.88 -9.03
CA ASP A 136 -3.85 -4.46 -7.72
C ASP A 136 -4.96 -3.81 -6.89
N TYR A 137 -4.59 -3.56 -5.63
CA TYR A 137 -5.41 -2.95 -4.62
C TYR A 137 -4.54 -2.00 -3.78
N HIS A 138 -5.09 -0.82 -3.48
CA HIS A 138 -4.44 0.14 -2.61
C HIS A 138 -5.43 0.70 -1.60
N ASP A 139 -5.09 0.66 -0.34
CA ASP A 139 -5.79 1.30 0.76
C ASP A 139 -4.88 2.14 1.64
N HIS A 140 -5.50 2.93 2.50
CA HIS A 140 -4.84 3.73 3.50
C HIS A 140 -5.53 3.55 4.85
N ASN A 141 -4.75 3.15 5.84
CA ASN A 141 -5.20 2.99 7.22
C ASN A 141 -4.61 4.11 8.08
N VAL A 142 -5.45 4.69 8.93
CA VAL A 142 -5.06 5.70 9.92
C VAL A 142 -5.56 5.28 11.28
N GLY A 143 -4.71 5.41 12.30
CA GLY A 143 -5.08 5.10 13.68
C GLY A 143 -4.23 5.86 14.68
N PHE A 144 -4.77 6.10 15.87
CA PHE A 144 -4.10 6.80 16.96
C PHE A 144 -3.49 5.85 17.99
N GLU A 145 -3.79 4.55 17.86
CA GLU A 145 -3.30 3.51 18.75
C GLU A 145 -2.98 2.24 17.96
N PRO A 146 -2.16 1.33 18.47
CA PRO A 146 -1.89 0.06 17.83
C PRO A 146 -3.19 -0.76 17.64
N LEU A 147 -3.35 -1.41 16.48
CA LEU A 147 -4.53 -2.24 16.18
C LEU A 147 -4.81 -3.29 17.26
N LYS A 148 -3.76 -3.90 17.82
CA LYS A 148 -3.86 -4.89 18.91
C LYS A 148 -4.53 -4.36 20.18
N ASP A 149 -4.58 -3.05 20.39
CA ASP A 149 -5.18 -2.47 21.59
C ASP A 149 -6.70 -2.34 21.45
N SER A 150 -7.20 -2.17 20.22
CA SER A 150 -8.63 -2.03 19.91
C SER A 150 -9.28 -3.34 19.47
N PHE A 151 -8.55 -4.21 18.77
CA PHE A 151 -9.12 -5.38 18.12
C PHE A 151 -8.57 -6.69 18.69
N VAL A 152 -9.42 -7.71 18.69
CA VAL A 152 -9.04 -9.11 18.97
C VAL A 152 -8.44 -9.71 17.70
N ASP A 153 -9.15 -9.55 16.59
CA ASP A 153 -8.76 -9.99 15.27
C ASP A 153 -9.48 -9.15 14.19
N TRP A 154 -9.05 -9.32 12.95
CA TRP A 154 -9.75 -8.77 11.78
C TRP A 154 -9.61 -9.70 10.59
N TYR A 155 -10.59 -9.62 9.69
CA TYR A 155 -10.62 -10.32 8.43
C TYR A 155 -10.74 -9.31 7.31
N TRP A 156 -9.87 -9.43 6.35
CA TRP A 156 -9.87 -8.60 5.16
C TRP A 156 -9.81 -9.49 3.92
N GLY A 157 -10.51 -9.10 2.87
CA GLY A 157 -10.41 -9.78 1.60
C GLY A 157 -10.97 -8.97 0.45
N ARG A 158 -10.61 -9.43 -0.74
CA ARG A 158 -11.09 -8.86 -2.00
C ARG A 158 -11.41 -9.96 -2.99
N VAL A 159 -12.41 -9.70 -3.83
CA VAL A 159 -12.81 -10.57 -4.93
C VAL A 159 -13.06 -9.70 -6.16
N HIS A 160 -12.40 -10.03 -7.26
CA HIS A 160 -12.61 -9.39 -8.54
C HIS A 160 -13.60 -10.20 -9.37
N PHE A 161 -14.70 -9.57 -9.75
CA PHE A 161 -15.62 -10.03 -10.77
C PHE A 161 -15.31 -9.33 -12.11
N THR A 162 -16.02 -9.64 -13.17
CA THR A 162 -15.85 -8.99 -14.46
C THR A 162 -16.00 -7.46 -14.35
N ASP A 163 -17.11 -7.01 -13.74
CA ASP A 163 -17.51 -5.60 -13.71
C ASP A 163 -17.38 -4.97 -12.32
N TYR A 164 -17.17 -5.78 -11.28
CA TYR A 164 -17.14 -5.32 -9.89
C TYR A 164 -15.93 -5.86 -9.15
N THR A 165 -15.54 -5.12 -8.11
CA THR A 165 -14.63 -5.60 -7.09
C THR A 165 -15.32 -5.50 -5.73
N LEU A 166 -15.44 -6.62 -5.05
CA LEU A 166 -15.88 -6.67 -3.66
C LEU A 166 -14.65 -6.57 -2.76
N VAL A 167 -14.65 -5.61 -1.88
CA VAL A 167 -13.68 -5.51 -0.79
C VAL A 167 -14.45 -5.57 0.52
N TYR A 168 -14.03 -6.39 1.43
CA TYR A 168 -14.65 -6.49 2.75
C TYR A 168 -13.60 -6.39 3.86
N TYR A 169 -14.03 -5.84 4.97
CA TYR A 169 -13.26 -5.72 6.19
C TYR A 169 -14.17 -5.96 7.39
N VAL A 170 -13.85 -6.95 8.19
CA VAL A 170 -14.61 -7.33 9.40
C VAL A 170 -13.67 -7.26 10.58
N MET A 171 -14.06 -6.53 11.61
CA MET A 171 -13.26 -6.34 12.83
C MET A 171 -13.99 -6.86 14.04
N ASN A 172 -13.33 -7.71 14.82
CA ASN A 172 -13.77 -8.09 16.15
C ASN A 172 -13.12 -7.15 17.18
N THR A 173 -13.91 -6.22 17.71
CA THR A 173 -13.42 -5.31 18.75
C THR A 173 -13.39 -6.02 20.11
N LYS A 174 -12.53 -5.53 21.01
CA LYS A 174 -12.46 -6.05 22.39
C LYS A 174 -13.74 -5.83 23.17
N ASP A 175 -14.56 -4.85 22.78
CA ASP A 175 -15.85 -4.51 23.42
C ASP A 175 -17.04 -5.24 22.77
N GLY A 176 -16.80 -6.20 21.89
CA GLY A 176 -17.79 -6.96 21.14
C GLY A 176 -17.85 -6.59 19.66
N VAL A 177 -18.48 -7.46 18.87
CA VAL A 177 -18.64 -7.28 17.42
C VAL A 177 -19.46 -6.03 17.12
N LYS A 178 -18.93 -5.16 16.31
CA LYS A 178 -19.66 -4.02 15.73
C LYS A 178 -19.81 -4.20 14.22
#